data_61103a827bdd81f9f65d894b1e236d03
#
_entry.id   61103a827bdd81f9f65d894b1e236d03
#
_cell.length_a   1.000
_cell.length_b   1.000
_cell.length_c   1.000
_cell.angle_alpha   90.00
_cell.angle_beta   90.00
_cell.angle_gamma   90.00
#
_symmetry.space_group_name_H-M   'P 1'
#
loop_
_entity.id
_entity.type
_entity.pdbx_description
1 polymer ?
#
loop_
_entity_poly.entity_id
_entity_poly.type
_entity_poly.pdbx_seq_one_letter_code
_entity_poly.pdbx_strand_id
1 'polypeptide(L)'
;MSASAKLEDLGIVLPEPKGPVGSYVAIKIVGNLLFISGQISIDENSNLIKGKLGGDLSLEQGYEAAKRCGLSLLAHAKKACKEDLDKITSCVKLTG
;
A
#
# COMPACT_ATOMS: atom_id res chain seq x y z
N MET A 1 -12.69 -6.81 15.85
CA MET A 1 -11.41 -7.35 15.37
C MET A 1 -10.53 -6.20 14.93
N SER A 2 -9.28 -6.19 15.32
CA SER A 2 -8.36 -5.14 14.92
C SER A 2 -7.84 -5.36 13.50
N ALA A 3 -7.38 -4.29 12.87
CA ALA A 3 -6.78 -4.37 11.54
C ALA A 3 -5.53 -5.25 11.56
N SER A 4 -4.71 -5.12 12.59
CA SER A 4 -3.50 -5.95 12.75
C SER A 4 -3.85 -7.43 12.88
N ALA A 5 -4.87 -7.76 13.68
CA ALA A 5 -5.32 -9.14 13.82
C ALA A 5 -5.88 -9.69 12.50
N LYS A 6 -6.58 -8.85 11.73
CA LYS A 6 -7.11 -9.25 10.44
C LYS A 6 -5.98 -9.59 9.45
N LEU A 7 -4.92 -8.81 9.46
CA LEU A 7 -3.75 -9.08 8.60
C LEU A 7 -3.11 -10.43 8.97
N GLU A 8 -2.97 -10.71 10.26
CA GLU A 8 -2.43 -11.99 10.72
C GLU A 8 -3.32 -13.16 10.29
N ASP A 9 -4.64 -13.02 10.45
CA ASP A 9 -5.60 -14.05 10.04
C ASP A 9 -5.51 -14.36 8.55
N LEU A 10 -5.25 -13.34 7.72
CA LEU A 10 -5.13 -13.50 6.29
C LEU A 10 -3.73 -13.93 5.84
N GLY A 11 -2.80 -14.04 6.77
CA GLY A 11 -1.41 -14.38 6.44
C GLY A 11 -0.70 -13.29 5.64
N ILE A 12 -1.12 -12.04 5.82
CA ILE A 12 -0.53 -10.91 5.09
C ILE A 12 0.59 -10.28 5.91
N VAL A 13 1.76 -10.19 5.30
CA VAL A 13 2.92 -9.49 5.86
C VAL A 13 3.11 -8.21 5.06
N LEU A 14 3.01 -7.06 5.72
CA LEU A 14 3.18 -5.78 5.06
C LEU A 14 4.65 -5.55 4.70
N PRO A 15 4.93 -4.95 3.52
CA PRO A 15 6.29 -4.63 3.14
C PRO A 15 6.83 -3.47 3.98
N GLU A 16 8.17 -3.30 3.97
CA GLU A 16 8.77 -2.12 4.55
C GLU A 16 8.41 -0.91 3.69
N PRO A 17 8.01 0.23 4.30
CA PRO A 17 7.71 1.42 3.53
C PRO A 17 8.93 1.90 2.75
N LYS A 18 8.75 2.14 1.44
CA LYS A 18 9.80 2.67 0.59
C LYS A 18 9.77 4.19 0.61
N GLY A 19 10.93 4.81 0.53
CA GLY A 19 11.03 6.25 0.35
C GLY A 19 10.49 6.69 -1.00
N PRO A 20 10.15 7.97 -1.16
CA PRO A 20 9.62 8.46 -2.43
C PRO A 20 10.68 8.43 -3.53
N VAL A 21 10.22 8.16 -4.76
CA VAL A 21 11.04 8.25 -5.97
C VAL A 21 10.71 9.59 -6.62
N GLY A 22 11.57 10.58 -6.42
CA GLY A 22 11.35 11.93 -6.92
C GLY A 22 11.26 12.95 -5.80
N SER A 23 10.84 14.17 -6.16
CA SER A 23 10.81 15.30 -5.24
C SER A 23 9.45 15.46 -4.56
N TYR A 24 9.04 14.47 -3.77
CA TYR A 24 7.79 14.52 -3.03
C TYR A 24 7.93 13.75 -1.71
N VAL A 25 7.00 13.97 -0.79
CA VAL A 25 6.93 13.21 0.45
C VAL A 25 5.96 12.05 0.29
N ALA A 26 6.25 10.93 0.96
CA ALA A 26 5.39 9.74 0.83
C ALA A 26 4.06 9.93 1.55
N ILE A 27 4.04 10.62 2.68
CA ILE A 27 2.84 10.84 3.48
C ILE A 27 2.79 12.27 3.97
N LYS A 28 1.56 12.76 4.20
CA LYS A 28 1.34 14.06 4.85
C LYS A 28 0.09 13.97 5.70
N ILE A 29 0.16 14.52 6.90
CA ILE A 29 -0.96 14.56 7.83
C ILE A 29 -1.42 16.00 7.96
N VAL A 30 -2.74 16.21 7.75
CA VAL A 30 -3.38 17.51 7.90
C VAL A 30 -4.61 17.32 8.80
N GLY A 31 -4.52 17.79 10.04
CA GLY A 31 -5.57 17.54 11.01
C GLY A 31 -5.79 16.04 11.21
N ASN A 32 -6.99 15.57 10.91
CA ASN A 32 -7.35 14.16 11.01
C ASN A 32 -7.22 13.39 9.70
N LEU A 33 -6.67 14.02 8.67
CA LEU A 33 -6.53 13.41 7.35
C LEU A 33 -5.09 12.98 7.11
N LEU A 34 -4.95 11.77 6.60
CA LEU A 34 -3.67 11.23 6.17
C LEU A 34 -3.69 11.11 4.65
N PHE A 35 -2.76 11.79 3.99
CA PHE A 35 -2.57 11.71 2.54
C PHE A 35 -1.34 10.85 2.26
N ILE A 36 -1.52 9.86 1.39
CA ILE A 36 -0.43 8.98 0.97
C ILE A 36 -0.25 9.16 -0.54
N SER A 37 0.98 9.42 -0.97
CA SER A 37 1.28 9.56 -2.39
C SER A 37 1.13 8.24 -3.14
N GLY A 38 1.15 8.29 -4.47
CA GLY A 38 1.02 7.09 -5.30
C GLY A 38 2.07 6.04 -4.98
N GLN A 39 1.65 4.79 -5.03
CA GLN A 39 2.51 3.64 -4.80
C GLN A 39 2.64 2.83 -6.08
N ILE A 40 3.77 2.19 -6.26
CA ILE A 40 4.03 1.36 -7.43
C ILE A 40 4.02 -0.12 -7.05
N SER A 41 3.81 -0.97 -8.04
CA SER A 41 3.68 -2.41 -7.84
C SER A 41 5.04 -3.08 -7.73
N ILE A 42 5.55 -3.16 -6.50
CA ILE A 42 6.83 -3.82 -6.21
C ILE A 42 6.54 -5.12 -5.48
N ASP A 43 7.13 -6.22 -5.95
CA ASP A 43 6.96 -7.52 -5.33
C ASP A 43 7.87 -7.67 -4.08
N GLU A 44 7.81 -8.84 -3.44
CA GLU A 44 8.58 -9.11 -2.22
C GLU A 44 10.10 -9.13 -2.45
N ASN A 45 10.53 -9.24 -3.70
CA ASN A 45 11.95 -9.22 -4.08
C ASN A 45 12.40 -7.83 -4.52
N SER A 46 11.54 -6.81 -4.33
CA SER A 46 11.78 -5.42 -4.73
C SER A 46 11.85 -5.23 -6.24
N ASN A 47 11.28 -6.15 -7.00
CA ASN A 47 11.17 -6.04 -8.45
C ASN A 47 9.85 -5.39 -8.84
N LEU A 48 9.89 -4.47 -9.80
CA LEU A 48 8.70 -3.78 -10.27
C LEU A 48 7.89 -4.70 -11.17
N ILE A 49 6.59 -4.85 -10.87
CA ILE A 49 5.65 -5.58 -11.72
C ILE A 49 5.11 -4.57 -12.74
N LYS A 50 5.49 -4.70 -13.98
CA LYS A 50 5.08 -3.75 -15.03
C LYS A 50 4.70 -4.47 -16.31
N GLY A 51 3.86 -3.84 -17.10
CA GLY A 51 3.40 -4.37 -18.36
C GLY A 51 1.96 -3.95 -18.62
N LYS A 52 1.44 -4.36 -19.76
CA LYS A 52 0.09 -4.02 -20.19
C LYS A 52 -0.82 -5.24 -20.00
N LEU A 53 -1.94 -5.03 -19.30
CA LEU A 53 -2.93 -6.10 -19.12
C LEU A 53 -3.50 -6.55 -20.46
N GLY A 54 -3.59 -7.86 -20.62
CA GLY A 54 -4.03 -8.45 -21.89
C GLY A 54 -2.91 -8.56 -22.93
N GLY A 55 -1.76 -7.97 -22.68
CA GLY A 55 -0.56 -8.11 -23.49
C GLY A 55 0.53 -8.80 -22.70
N ASP A 56 1.37 -8.01 -22.00
CA ASP A 56 2.51 -8.52 -21.22
C ASP A 56 2.09 -9.15 -19.91
N LEU A 57 0.96 -8.73 -19.33
CA LEU A 57 0.45 -9.21 -18.06
C LEU A 57 -0.90 -9.88 -18.21
N SER A 58 -1.09 -10.99 -17.54
CA SER A 58 -2.39 -11.63 -17.40
C SER A 58 -3.25 -10.86 -16.39
N LEU A 59 -4.55 -11.18 -16.36
CA LEU A 59 -5.47 -10.61 -15.38
C LEU A 59 -5.00 -10.89 -13.94
N GLU A 60 -4.53 -12.12 -13.68
CA GLU A 60 -4.04 -12.52 -12.37
C GLU A 60 -2.80 -11.71 -11.96
N GLN A 61 -1.90 -11.46 -12.90
CA GLN A 61 -0.73 -10.64 -12.64
C GLN A 61 -1.12 -9.19 -12.37
N GLY A 62 -2.18 -8.70 -13.02
CA GLY A 62 -2.74 -7.38 -12.75
C GLY A 62 -3.30 -7.28 -11.34
N TYR A 63 -4.03 -8.30 -10.89
CA TYR A 63 -4.50 -8.36 -9.50
C TYR A 63 -3.36 -8.35 -8.51
N GLU A 64 -2.31 -9.10 -8.78
CA GLU A 64 -1.14 -9.13 -7.90
C GLU A 64 -0.45 -7.78 -7.84
N ALA A 65 -0.32 -7.10 -8.97
CA ALA A 65 0.26 -5.75 -9.02
C ALA A 65 -0.55 -4.77 -8.19
N ALA A 66 -1.87 -4.77 -8.33
CA ALA A 66 -2.76 -3.91 -7.56
C ALA A 66 -2.68 -4.23 -6.06
N LYS A 67 -2.61 -5.51 -5.72
CA LYS A 67 -2.46 -5.96 -4.33
C LYS A 67 -1.16 -5.42 -3.73
N ARG A 68 -0.06 -5.48 -4.46
CA ARG A 68 1.23 -4.96 -3.98
C ARG A 68 1.15 -3.45 -3.73
N CYS A 69 0.46 -2.69 -4.58
CA CYS A 69 0.24 -1.27 -4.36
C CYS A 69 -0.56 -1.04 -3.06
N GLY A 70 -1.62 -1.81 -2.85
CA GLY A 70 -2.43 -1.73 -1.63
C GLY A 70 -1.64 -2.06 -0.38
N LEU A 71 -0.80 -3.09 -0.43
CA LEU A 71 0.05 -3.45 0.70
C LEU A 71 1.06 -2.34 1.02
N SER A 72 1.59 -1.68 0.00
CA SER A 72 2.49 -0.54 0.19
C SER A 72 1.78 0.64 0.84
N LEU A 73 0.53 0.91 0.44
CA LEU A 73 -0.29 1.94 1.07
C LEU A 73 -0.53 1.63 2.55
N LEU A 74 -0.87 0.38 2.87
CA LEU A 74 -1.07 -0.04 4.26
C LEU A 74 0.21 0.07 5.07
N ALA A 75 1.37 -0.24 4.48
CA ALA A 75 2.65 -0.12 5.16
C ALA A 75 2.95 1.32 5.54
N HIS A 76 2.70 2.27 4.63
CA HIS A 76 2.87 3.70 4.92
C HIS A 76 1.85 4.18 5.97
N ALA A 77 0.61 3.72 5.86
CA ALA A 77 -0.43 4.07 6.82
C ALA A 77 -0.08 3.59 8.22
N LYS A 78 0.40 2.35 8.32
CA LYS A 78 0.81 1.77 9.60
C LYS A 78 1.93 2.59 10.24
N LYS A 79 2.93 2.96 9.46
CA LYS A 79 4.05 3.77 9.94
C LYS A 79 3.58 5.14 10.41
N ALA A 80 2.67 5.78 9.66
CA ALA A 80 2.11 7.08 10.02
C ALA A 80 1.32 7.03 11.32
N CYS A 81 0.68 5.89 11.62
CA CYS A 81 -0.10 5.66 12.83
C CYS A 81 0.71 5.07 13.97
N LYS A 82 2.03 5.19 13.93
CA LYS A 82 2.94 4.67 14.95
C LYS A 82 2.74 3.17 15.19
N GLU A 83 2.68 2.42 14.10
CA GLU A 83 2.52 0.97 14.07
C GLU A 83 1.14 0.45 14.50
N ASP A 84 0.14 1.31 14.61
CA ASP A 84 -1.22 0.93 15.01
C ASP A 84 -2.25 1.33 13.95
N LEU A 85 -2.57 0.41 13.05
CA LEU A 85 -3.56 0.63 11.99
C LEU A 85 -4.97 0.88 12.53
N ASP A 86 -5.26 0.50 13.77
CA ASP A 86 -6.59 0.69 14.37
C ASP A 86 -6.90 2.16 14.63
N LYS A 87 -5.92 3.05 14.51
CA LYS A 87 -6.16 4.49 14.59
C LYS A 87 -6.87 5.03 13.35
N ILE A 88 -6.90 4.25 12.27
CA ILE A 88 -7.60 4.64 11.04
C ILE A 88 -9.07 4.28 11.19
N THR A 89 -9.97 5.25 11.05
CA THR A 89 -11.40 5.02 11.18
C THR A 89 -12.09 4.78 9.86
N SER A 90 -11.60 5.38 8.77
CA SER A 90 -12.21 5.18 7.46
C SER A 90 -11.27 5.56 6.32
N CYS A 91 -11.51 4.99 5.15
CA CYS A 91 -10.86 5.39 3.92
C CYS A 91 -11.76 6.44 3.25
N VAL A 92 -11.24 7.67 3.09
CA VAL A 92 -12.00 8.76 2.50
C VAL A 92 -12.00 8.66 0.98
N LYS A 93 -10.84 8.37 0.40
CA LYS A 93 -10.69 8.28 -1.05
C LYS A 93 -9.51 7.38 -1.41
N LEU A 94 -9.73 6.53 -2.40
CA LEU A 94 -8.68 5.69 -2.98
C LEU A 94 -8.79 5.79 -4.49
N THR A 95 -7.70 6.11 -5.17
CA THR A 95 -7.65 6.24 -6.62
C THR A 95 -6.65 5.25 -7.20
N GLY A 96 -7.09 4.50 -8.18
CA GLY A 96 -6.23 3.56 -8.90
C GLY A 96 -5.96 3.97 -10.33
#